data_67a8973ca320cefda8a5f56f2b029e21
#
_entry.id   67a8973ca320cefda8a5f56f2b029e21
#
_cell.length_a   1.000
_cell.length_b   1.000
_cell.length_c   1.000
_cell.angle_alpha   90.00
_cell.angle_beta   90.00
_cell.angle_gamma   90.00
#
_symmetry.space_group_name_H-M   'P 1'
#
loop_
_entity.id
_entity.type
_entity.pdbx_description
1 polymer ?
#
loop_
_entity_poly.entity_id
_entity_poly.type
_entity_poly.pdbx_seq_one_letter_code
_entity_poly.pdbx_strand_id
1 'polypeptide(L)'
;MNYLDKPMKQIFKWLCALVMVLLVGHALADEVTLGPGDYLKISVYGNPDLNLETKISEQGSITFPLVGVVALEGLTTAAGEKKIAEQLREGGYVKNAQVNILVTTQQSQQVSILGQVLKPGRYPMDGKRSITEMLAVAGGIAPDGGETITVIRMQNGKSAKRVIDLIGMIHSGNLAENYDLEPNDLVYVERYPRFYIYGEVQRPGVFRLEKEMTVVQALASGGGITLRGTERNMRIKRRDASGVLQVITVRPDDLVQSDDVIYIREGLF
;
A
#
# COMPACT_ATOMS: atom_id res chain seq x y z
N MET A 1 43.59 -1.59 -53.43
CA MET A 1 43.65 -1.00 -52.06
C MET A 1 42.31 -1.20 -51.41
N ASN A 2 42.01 -2.34 -50.76
CA ASN A 2 40.82 -2.61 -49.93
C ASN A 2 40.89 -4.04 -49.34
N TYR A 3 41.93 -4.31 -48.52
CA TYR A 3 42.10 -5.62 -47.86
C TYR A 3 41.91 -5.60 -46.35
N LEU A 4 41.54 -4.45 -45.74
CA LEU A 4 41.41 -4.28 -44.28
C LEU A 4 39.96 -4.30 -43.76
N ASP A 5 38.97 -4.38 -44.62
CA ASP A 5 37.54 -4.22 -44.21
C ASP A 5 36.83 -5.55 -43.82
N LYS A 6 37.37 -6.68 -44.16
CA LYS A 6 36.72 -7.98 -43.85
C LYS A 6 36.87 -8.46 -42.40
N PRO A 7 38.04 -8.36 -41.74
CA PRO A 7 38.15 -8.85 -40.35
C PRO A 7 37.40 -7.98 -39.36
N MET A 8 37.34 -6.67 -39.58
CA MET A 8 36.70 -5.73 -38.70
C MET A 8 35.15 -5.91 -38.65
N LYS A 9 34.55 -6.21 -39.79
CA LYS A 9 33.11 -6.53 -39.88
C LYS A 9 32.74 -7.86 -39.20
N GLN A 10 33.66 -8.84 -39.24
CA GLN A 10 33.45 -10.10 -38.51
C GLN A 10 33.59 -9.91 -37.01
N ILE A 11 34.57 -9.18 -36.53
CA ILE A 11 34.75 -8.86 -35.10
C ILE A 11 33.57 -8.07 -34.58
N PHE A 12 33.04 -7.12 -35.34
CA PHE A 12 31.84 -6.35 -34.98
C PHE A 12 30.59 -7.23 -34.88
N LYS A 13 30.39 -8.20 -35.77
CA LYS A 13 29.29 -9.18 -35.71
C LYS A 13 29.41 -10.09 -34.50
N TRP A 14 30.61 -10.54 -34.14
CA TRP A 14 30.83 -11.34 -32.93
C TRP A 14 30.62 -10.53 -31.64
N LEU A 15 31.01 -9.26 -31.65
CA LEU A 15 30.77 -8.34 -30.53
C LEU A 15 29.29 -8.05 -30.35
N CYS A 16 28.55 -7.81 -31.43
CA CYS A 16 27.10 -7.65 -31.39
C CYS A 16 26.34 -8.93 -30.92
N ALA A 17 26.81 -10.11 -31.36
CA ALA A 17 26.28 -11.38 -30.91
C ALA A 17 26.55 -11.62 -29.40
N LEU A 18 27.73 -11.25 -28.91
CA LEU A 18 28.08 -11.35 -27.50
C LEU A 18 27.25 -10.40 -26.62
N VAL A 19 27.02 -9.16 -27.09
CA VAL A 19 26.18 -8.18 -26.41
C VAL A 19 24.70 -8.61 -26.39
N MET A 20 24.24 -9.27 -27.46
CA MET A 20 22.87 -9.78 -27.53
C MET A 20 22.62 -10.97 -26.58
N VAL A 21 23.63 -11.78 -26.29
CA VAL A 21 23.58 -12.88 -25.30
C VAL A 21 23.60 -12.36 -23.87
N LEU A 22 24.24 -11.21 -23.60
CA LEU A 22 24.26 -10.56 -22.27
C LEU A 22 22.95 -9.82 -21.92
N LEU A 23 22.09 -9.56 -22.94
CA LEU A 23 20.78 -8.92 -22.77
C LEU A 23 19.63 -9.89 -22.50
N VAL A 24 19.87 -11.20 -22.40
CA VAL A 24 18.90 -12.13 -21.83
C VAL A 24 18.84 -11.87 -20.33
N GLY A 25 18.32 -10.71 -19.97
CA GLY A 25 17.94 -10.38 -18.62
C GLY A 25 16.98 -11.48 -18.14
N HIS A 26 17.38 -12.18 -17.10
CA HIS A 26 16.49 -13.07 -16.38
C HIS A 26 15.31 -12.19 -15.91
N ALA A 27 14.17 -12.32 -16.59
CA ALA A 27 12.91 -11.92 -16.00
C ALA A 27 12.73 -12.85 -14.79
N LEU A 28 13.20 -12.38 -13.62
CA LEU A 28 12.80 -12.95 -12.33
C LEU A 28 11.29 -12.69 -12.27
N ALA A 29 10.48 -13.65 -12.71
CA ALA A 29 9.10 -13.69 -12.31
C ALA A 29 9.14 -13.68 -10.76
N ASP A 30 8.48 -12.72 -10.16
CA ASP A 30 8.30 -12.63 -8.70
C ASP A 30 7.42 -13.81 -8.30
N GLU A 31 8.05 -14.98 -8.10
CA GLU A 31 7.34 -16.20 -7.71
C GLU A 31 6.82 -16.02 -6.30
N VAL A 32 5.52 -16.18 -6.15
CA VAL A 32 4.82 -16.15 -4.87
C VAL A 32 5.40 -17.21 -3.94
N THR A 33 5.88 -16.77 -2.78
CA THR A 33 6.48 -17.64 -1.77
C THR A 33 5.47 -18.04 -0.71
N LEU A 34 5.63 -19.26 -0.18
CA LEU A 34 4.87 -19.80 0.93
C LEU A 34 5.23 -19.08 2.24
N GLY A 35 4.25 -18.85 3.10
CA GLY A 35 4.48 -18.18 4.38
C GLY A 35 3.53 -18.62 5.48
N PRO A 36 3.79 -18.19 6.72
CA PRO A 36 2.94 -18.48 7.88
C PRO A 36 1.48 -18.10 7.63
N GLY A 37 0.58 -19.00 8.00
CA GLY A 37 -0.84 -18.78 7.82
C GLY A 37 -1.45 -19.34 6.53
N ASP A 38 -0.64 -19.68 5.52
CA ASP A 38 -1.13 -20.25 4.26
C ASP A 38 -1.72 -21.64 4.47
N TYR A 39 -2.84 -21.89 3.80
CA TYR A 39 -3.45 -23.22 3.77
C TYR A 39 -3.05 -23.94 2.49
N LEU A 40 -2.53 -25.16 2.69
CA LEU A 40 -1.98 -25.99 1.64
C LEU A 40 -2.79 -27.28 1.51
N LYS A 41 -3.01 -27.69 0.28
CA LYS A 41 -3.41 -29.04 -0.07
C LYS A 41 -2.24 -29.70 -0.78
N ILE A 42 -1.66 -30.70 -0.11
CA ILE A 42 -0.49 -31.43 -0.59
C ILE A 42 -0.95 -32.81 -1.05
N SER A 43 -0.57 -33.22 -2.23
CA SER A 43 -0.90 -34.54 -2.77
C SER A 43 0.35 -35.24 -3.27
N VAL A 44 0.44 -36.55 -3.01
CA VAL A 44 1.54 -37.39 -3.46
C VAL A 44 1.01 -38.41 -4.44
N TYR A 45 1.45 -38.33 -5.68
CA TYR A 45 0.98 -39.22 -6.74
C TYR A 45 1.23 -40.71 -6.40
N GLY A 46 0.18 -41.52 -6.54
CA GLY A 46 0.22 -42.95 -6.23
C GLY A 46 0.23 -43.30 -4.74
N ASN A 47 0.17 -42.29 -3.82
CA ASN A 47 0.17 -42.48 -2.36
C ASN A 47 -0.89 -41.63 -1.70
N PRO A 48 -2.19 -41.92 -1.84
CA PRO A 48 -3.28 -41.10 -1.33
C PRO A 48 -3.27 -40.97 0.19
N ASP A 49 -2.68 -41.93 0.90
CA ASP A 49 -2.54 -41.92 2.37
C ASP A 49 -1.57 -40.81 2.87
N LEU A 50 -0.74 -40.25 1.97
CA LEU A 50 0.14 -39.13 2.24
C LEU A 50 -0.46 -37.76 1.85
N ASN A 51 -1.67 -37.73 1.34
CA ASN A 51 -2.35 -36.49 1.03
C ASN A 51 -2.67 -35.74 2.34
N LEU A 52 -2.40 -34.45 2.36
CA LEU A 52 -2.52 -33.62 3.56
C LEU A 52 -3.13 -32.28 3.22
N GLU A 53 -4.14 -31.86 3.96
CA GLU A 53 -4.58 -30.48 4.01
C GLU A 53 -4.11 -29.88 5.34
N THR A 54 -3.31 -28.83 5.29
CA THR A 54 -2.67 -28.28 6.49
C THR A 54 -2.44 -26.77 6.35
N LYS A 55 -2.21 -26.12 7.48
CA LYS A 55 -1.83 -24.70 7.56
C LYS A 55 -0.35 -24.59 7.91
N ILE A 56 0.37 -23.68 7.27
CA ILE A 56 1.74 -23.34 7.67
C ILE A 56 1.69 -22.67 9.05
N SER A 57 2.47 -23.19 9.99
CA SER A 57 2.57 -22.66 11.36
C SER A 57 3.21 -21.27 11.39
N GLU A 58 3.12 -20.59 12.54
CA GLU A 58 3.80 -19.30 12.78
C GLU A 58 5.35 -19.42 12.67
N GLN A 59 5.89 -20.63 12.80
CA GLN A 59 7.31 -20.93 12.62
C GLN A 59 7.67 -21.25 11.16
N GLY A 60 6.76 -21.04 10.23
CA GLY A 60 6.99 -21.24 8.80
C GLY A 60 7.09 -22.71 8.37
N SER A 61 6.55 -23.66 9.16
CA SER A 61 6.68 -25.09 8.91
C SER A 61 5.34 -25.82 8.93
N ILE A 62 5.31 -27.01 8.35
CA ILE A 62 4.21 -27.97 8.45
C ILE A 62 4.72 -29.28 9.07
N THR A 63 3.79 -30.09 9.60
CA THR A 63 4.09 -31.49 9.97
C THR A 63 3.55 -32.38 8.85
N PHE A 64 4.45 -33.06 8.15
CA PHE A 64 4.09 -33.95 7.02
C PHE A 64 4.19 -35.43 7.45
N PRO A 65 3.25 -36.31 7.04
CA PRO A 65 3.29 -37.74 7.39
C PRO A 65 4.62 -38.38 7.04
N LEU A 66 5.12 -39.25 7.90
CA LEU A 66 6.37 -39.98 7.80
C LEU A 66 7.65 -39.12 7.86
N VAL A 67 7.63 -37.92 7.35
CA VAL A 67 8.78 -37.02 7.24
C VAL A 67 8.96 -36.15 8.49
N GLY A 68 7.86 -35.83 9.19
CA GLY A 68 7.89 -34.96 10.35
C GLY A 68 7.79 -33.47 9.97
N VAL A 69 8.59 -32.61 10.62
CA VAL A 69 8.54 -31.16 10.45
C VAL A 69 9.29 -30.72 9.19
N VAL A 70 8.62 -30.01 8.30
CA VAL A 70 9.17 -29.47 7.06
C VAL A 70 9.00 -27.95 7.05
N ALA A 71 10.11 -27.20 7.04
CA ALA A 71 10.10 -25.75 6.89
C ALA A 71 9.82 -25.37 5.42
N LEU A 72 8.77 -24.56 5.19
CA LEU A 72 8.31 -24.13 3.86
C LEU A 72 8.35 -22.62 3.67
N GLU A 73 8.53 -21.85 4.73
CA GLU A 73 8.57 -20.38 4.66
C GLU A 73 9.65 -19.89 3.71
N GLY A 74 9.28 -18.92 2.85
CA GLY A 74 10.16 -18.34 1.86
C GLY A 74 10.45 -19.20 0.64
N LEU A 75 9.94 -20.44 0.60
CA LEU A 75 10.06 -21.32 -0.58
C LEU A 75 8.91 -21.06 -1.55
N THR A 76 9.17 -21.19 -2.86
CA THR A 76 8.11 -21.29 -3.85
C THR A 76 7.39 -22.63 -3.70
N THR A 77 6.19 -22.76 -4.27
CA THR A 77 5.47 -24.06 -4.27
C THR A 77 6.34 -25.17 -4.86
N ALA A 78 6.99 -24.90 -6.00
CA ALA A 78 7.88 -25.86 -6.67
C ALA A 78 9.09 -26.28 -5.80
N ALA A 79 9.69 -25.33 -5.07
CA ALA A 79 10.78 -25.62 -4.14
C ALA A 79 10.29 -26.45 -2.92
N GLY A 80 9.09 -26.14 -2.41
CA GLY A 80 8.44 -26.91 -1.34
C GLY A 80 8.11 -28.35 -1.77
N GLU A 81 7.55 -28.53 -2.97
CA GLU A 81 7.29 -29.84 -3.58
C GLU A 81 8.55 -30.69 -3.68
N LYS A 82 9.62 -30.10 -4.21
CA LYS A 82 10.92 -30.76 -4.33
C LYS A 82 11.46 -31.16 -2.99
N LYS A 83 11.41 -30.27 -1.98
CA LYS A 83 11.90 -30.54 -0.62
C LYS A 83 11.17 -31.72 0.05
N ILE A 84 9.83 -31.75 -0.04
CA ILE A 84 9.04 -32.87 0.51
C ILE A 84 9.36 -34.17 -0.24
N ALA A 85 9.45 -34.13 -1.57
CA ALA A 85 9.77 -35.30 -2.39
C ALA A 85 11.17 -35.87 -2.06
N GLU A 86 12.15 -35.01 -1.84
CA GLU A 86 13.51 -35.41 -1.43
C GLU A 86 13.50 -36.09 -0.06
N GLN A 87 12.80 -35.53 0.94
CA GLN A 87 12.71 -36.10 2.27
C GLN A 87 11.97 -37.46 2.29
N LEU A 88 10.91 -37.60 1.48
CA LEU A 88 10.22 -38.90 1.31
C LEU A 88 11.13 -39.96 0.70
N ARG A 89 11.99 -39.58 -0.26
CA ARG A 89 12.96 -40.48 -0.91
C ARG A 89 14.10 -40.86 0.03
N GLU A 90 14.69 -39.90 0.71
CA GLU A 90 15.80 -40.10 1.65
C GLU A 90 15.39 -40.95 2.87
N GLY A 91 14.15 -40.76 3.35
CA GLY A 91 13.56 -41.61 4.38
C GLY A 91 13.20 -43.03 3.92
N GLY A 92 13.32 -43.32 2.61
CA GLY A 92 13.01 -44.65 2.06
C GLY A 92 11.49 -44.91 1.95
N TYR A 93 10.65 -43.95 2.18
CA TYR A 93 9.20 -44.12 2.20
C TYR A 93 8.60 -44.23 0.80
N VAL A 94 9.08 -43.39 -0.16
CA VAL A 94 8.62 -43.41 -1.55
C VAL A 94 9.81 -43.24 -2.50
N LYS A 95 10.03 -44.24 -3.40
CA LYS A 95 11.20 -44.25 -4.32
C LYS A 95 11.19 -43.09 -5.31
N ASN A 96 10.02 -42.80 -5.90
CA ASN A 96 9.82 -41.78 -6.91
C ASN A 96 8.64 -40.90 -6.48
N ALA A 97 8.87 -40.08 -5.42
CA ALA A 97 7.85 -39.19 -4.91
C ALA A 97 7.59 -38.02 -5.90
N GLN A 98 6.36 -37.94 -6.37
CA GLN A 98 5.86 -36.75 -7.10
C GLN A 98 4.86 -36.07 -6.19
N VAL A 99 5.26 -34.89 -5.69
CA VAL A 99 4.49 -34.08 -4.75
C VAL A 99 3.93 -32.87 -5.49
N ASN A 100 2.68 -32.54 -5.24
CA ASN A 100 2.05 -31.32 -5.72
C ASN A 100 1.49 -30.52 -4.54
N ILE A 101 1.78 -29.22 -4.47
CA ILE A 101 1.31 -28.29 -3.44
C ILE A 101 0.35 -27.30 -4.11
N LEU A 102 -0.89 -27.31 -3.69
CA LEU A 102 -1.88 -26.30 -4.04
C LEU A 102 -2.12 -25.38 -2.83
N VAL A 103 -1.88 -24.08 -2.99
CA VAL A 103 -2.26 -23.09 -2.00
C VAL A 103 -3.75 -22.82 -2.13
N THR A 104 -4.54 -23.24 -1.14
CA THR A 104 -6.00 -23.08 -1.15
C THR A 104 -6.44 -21.73 -0.59
N THR A 105 -5.67 -21.18 0.38
CA THR A 105 -5.89 -19.85 0.93
C THR A 105 -4.54 -19.24 1.28
N GLN A 106 -4.26 -18.09 0.67
CA GLN A 106 -3.02 -17.36 0.88
C GLN A 106 -3.24 -16.26 1.91
N GLN A 107 -2.73 -16.44 3.11
CA GLN A 107 -2.81 -15.44 4.19
C GLN A 107 -1.50 -14.70 4.41
N SER A 108 -0.37 -15.29 4.00
CA SER A 108 0.96 -14.70 4.15
C SER A 108 1.19 -13.51 3.21
N GLN A 109 0.54 -13.52 2.06
CA GLN A 109 0.71 -12.53 0.99
C GLN A 109 -0.52 -11.62 0.92
N GLN A 110 -0.75 -10.84 1.97
CA GLN A 110 -1.88 -9.91 2.03
C GLN A 110 -1.43 -8.54 2.50
N VAL A 111 -2.11 -7.49 2.01
CA VAL A 111 -2.03 -6.13 2.56
C VAL A 111 -3.34 -5.78 3.24
N SER A 112 -3.27 -4.97 4.29
CA SER A 112 -4.43 -4.45 4.98
C SER A 112 -4.71 -3.02 4.51
N ILE A 113 -5.92 -2.74 4.01
CA ILE A 113 -6.34 -1.40 3.59
C ILE A 113 -7.44 -0.95 4.52
N LEU A 114 -7.22 0.14 5.25
CA LEU A 114 -8.11 0.66 6.28
C LEU A 114 -8.38 2.16 6.09
N GLY A 115 -9.35 2.68 6.84
CA GLY A 115 -9.73 4.08 6.85
C GLY A 115 -10.75 4.43 5.78
N GLN A 116 -10.61 5.59 5.16
CA GLN A 116 -11.60 6.14 4.23
C GLN A 116 -11.41 5.62 2.80
N VAL A 117 -11.63 4.32 2.62
CA VAL A 117 -11.74 3.64 1.32
C VAL A 117 -13.13 3.05 1.18
N LEU A 118 -13.58 2.80 -0.06
CA LEU A 118 -14.93 2.27 -0.28
C LEU A 118 -15.10 0.85 0.29
N LYS A 119 -14.07 0.03 0.23
CA LYS A 119 -14.09 -1.35 0.73
C LYS A 119 -12.86 -1.60 1.59
N PRO A 120 -12.87 -1.27 2.88
CA PRO A 120 -11.76 -1.60 3.77
C PRO A 120 -11.67 -3.12 3.99
N GLY A 121 -10.46 -3.66 4.12
CA GLY A 121 -10.26 -5.09 4.31
C GLY A 121 -8.83 -5.55 4.08
N ARG A 122 -8.65 -6.87 4.09
CA ARG A 122 -7.43 -7.54 3.70
C ARG A 122 -7.52 -8.00 2.24
N TYR A 123 -6.47 -7.75 1.48
CA TYR A 123 -6.42 -8.04 0.06
C TYR A 123 -5.21 -8.90 -0.27
N PRO A 124 -5.39 -10.00 -1.02
CA PRO A 124 -4.27 -10.82 -1.47
C PRO A 124 -3.40 -10.03 -2.45
N MET A 125 -2.11 -10.32 -2.43
CA MET A 125 -1.13 -9.77 -3.36
C MET A 125 -0.61 -10.88 -4.28
N ASP A 126 -0.97 -10.80 -5.55
CA ASP A 126 -0.46 -11.70 -6.59
C ASP A 126 0.77 -11.04 -7.24
N GLY A 127 1.93 -11.10 -6.56
CA GLY A 127 3.15 -10.42 -6.97
C GLY A 127 3.24 -8.96 -6.50
N LYS A 128 4.12 -8.17 -7.12
CA LYS A 128 4.30 -6.76 -6.80
C LYS A 128 3.09 -5.94 -7.19
N ARG A 129 2.57 -5.18 -6.26
CA ARG A 129 1.44 -4.27 -6.45
C ARG A 129 1.77 -2.91 -5.86
N SER A 130 1.48 -1.89 -6.63
CA SER A 130 1.61 -0.51 -6.17
C SER A 130 0.41 -0.08 -5.29
N ILE A 131 0.60 1.02 -4.57
CA ILE A 131 -0.46 1.61 -3.73
C ILE A 131 -1.71 1.95 -4.55
N THR A 132 -1.53 2.52 -5.75
CA THR A 132 -2.66 2.92 -6.61
C THR A 132 -3.46 1.71 -7.10
N GLU A 133 -2.78 0.61 -7.46
CA GLU A 133 -3.45 -0.63 -7.86
C GLU A 133 -4.26 -1.22 -6.70
N MET A 134 -3.68 -1.27 -5.52
CA MET A 134 -4.37 -1.83 -4.35
C MET A 134 -5.53 -0.96 -3.88
N LEU A 135 -5.41 0.36 -3.99
CA LEU A 135 -6.55 1.26 -3.76
C LEU A 135 -7.66 1.05 -4.80
N ALA A 136 -7.31 0.83 -6.07
CA ALA A 136 -8.31 0.53 -7.11
C ALA A 136 -9.07 -0.77 -6.80
N VAL A 137 -8.38 -1.81 -6.31
CA VAL A 137 -9.00 -3.07 -5.84
C VAL A 137 -9.94 -2.81 -4.66
N ALA A 138 -9.56 -1.92 -3.73
CA ALA A 138 -10.40 -1.48 -2.60
C ALA A 138 -11.57 -0.57 -3.01
N GLY A 139 -11.75 -0.32 -4.31
CA GLY A 139 -12.81 0.53 -4.87
C GLY A 139 -12.50 2.01 -4.89
N GLY A 140 -11.28 2.42 -4.50
CA GLY A 140 -10.83 3.81 -4.41
C GLY A 140 -11.07 4.45 -3.05
N ILE A 141 -10.73 5.72 -2.96
CA ILE A 141 -10.93 6.54 -1.75
C ILE A 141 -12.42 6.88 -1.61
N ALA A 142 -12.94 6.76 -0.38
CA ALA A 142 -14.32 7.14 -0.06
C ALA A 142 -14.51 8.68 -0.15
N PRO A 143 -15.75 9.18 -0.29
CA PRO A 143 -16.03 10.63 -0.37
C PRO A 143 -15.46 11.44 0.81
N ASP A 144 -15.38 10.81 1.99
CA ASP A 144 -14.79 11.41 3.20
C ASP A 144 -13.27 11.21 3.30
N GLY A 145 -12.65 10.62 2.30
CA GLY A 145 -11.22 10.34 2.31
C GLY A 145 -10.36 11.55 1.98
N GLY A 146 -9.21 11.62 2.64
CA GLY A 146 -8.19 12.63 2.39
C GLY A 146 -7.33 12.31 1.18
N GLU A 147 -6.46 13.23 0.86
CA GLU A 147 -5.53 13.14 -0.27
C GLU A 147 -4.25 12.38 0.09
N THR A 148 -4.05 12.17 1.39
CA THR A 148 -2.84 11.60 1.96
C THR A 148 -3.08 10.15 2.39
N ILE A 149 -2.15 9.28 2.00
CA ILE A 149 -2.14 7.87 2.36
C ILE A 149 -0.93 7.60 3.24
N THR A 150 -1.16 6.90 4.33
CA THR A 150 -0.10 6.41 5.21
C THR A 150 0.11 4.92 4.97
N VAL A 151 1.36 4.53 4.66
CA VAL A 151 1.79 3.13 4.63
C VAL A 151 2.62 2.85 5.87
N ILE A 152 2.28 1.78 6.57
CA ILE A 152 3.05 1.30 7.72
C ILE A 152 3.55 -0.09 7.39
N ARG A 153 4.86 -0.26 7.41
CA ARG A 153 5.57 -1.53 7.18
C ARG A 153 6.36 -1.93 8.41
N MET A 154 6.25 -3.19 8.79
CA MET A 154 7.07 -3.75 9.86
C MET A 154 8.38 -4.27 9.27
N GLN A 155 9.52 -3.69 9.69
CA GLN A 155 10.85 -4.14 9.27
C GLN A 155 11.71 -4.40 10.51
N ASN A 156 12.20 -5.61 10.65
CA ASN A 156 13.07 -6.01 11.79
C ASN A 156 12.47 -5.65 13.16
N GLY A 157 11.17 -5.85 13.36
CA GLY A 157 10.46 -5.55 14.59
C GLY A 157 10.22 -4.06 14.85
N LYS A 158 10.55 -3.17 13.91
CA LYS A 158 10.26 -1.74 13.97
C LYS A 158 9.26 -1.34 12.88
N SER A 159 8.36 -0.42 13.23
CA SER A 159 7.43 0.15 12.26
C SER A 159 8.09 1.29 11.47
N ALA A 160 8.08 1.20 10.15
CA ALA A 160 8.40 2.29 9.24
C ALA A 160 7.10 2.90 8.73
N LYS A 161 6.94 4.24 8.90
CA LYS A 161 5.79 5.00 8.40
C LYS A 161 6.22 5.78 7.16
N ARG A 162 5.45 5.67 6.07
CA ARG A 162 5.58 6.50 4.87
C ARG A 162 4.27 7.22 4.61
N VAL A 163 4.34 8.50 4.32
CA VAL A 163 3.18 9.35 4.00
C VAL A 163 3.30 9.76 2.54
N ILE A 164 2.24 9.58 1.76
CA ILE A 164 2.20 9.79 0.31
C ILE A 164 1.03 10.73 0.00
N ASP A 165 1.32 11.84 -0.69
CA ASP A 165 0.31 12.74 -1.27
C ASP A 165 -0.16 12.16 -2.62
N LEU A 166 -1.24 11.38 -2.59
CA LEU A 166 -1.77 10.68 -3.77
C LEU A 166 -2.19 11.66 -4.87
N ILE A 167 -2.90 12.70 -4.48
CA ILE A 167 -3.45 13.66 -5.44
C ILE A 167 -2.32 14.51 -6.05
N GLY A 168 -1.36 14.95 -5.24
CA GLY A 168 -0.17 15.64 -5.71
C GLY A 168 0.65 14.79 -6.70
N MET A 169 0.82 13.51 -6.40
CA MET A 169 1.48 12.54 -7.28
C MET A 169 0.77 12.39 -8.63
N ILE A 170 -0.57 12.26 -8.62
CA ILE A 170 -1.37 12.11 -9.84
C ILE A 170 -1.34 13.40 -10.67
N HIS A 171 -1.52 14.55 -10.04
CA HIS A 171 -1.53 15.85 -10.75
C HIS A 171 -0.19 16.21 -11.36
N SER A 172 0.92 15.89 -10.67
CA SER A 172 2.27 16.12 -11.19
C SER A 172 2.70 15.09 -12.24
N GLY A 173 2.00 13.96 -12.35
CA GLY A 173 2.42 12.82 -13.17
C GLY A 173 3.68 12.12 -12.66
N ASN A 174 4.15 12.45 -11.46
CA ASN A 174 5.35 11.87 -10.85
C ASN A 174 5.01 10.52 -10.18
N LEU A 175 4.94 9.47 -10.99
CA LEU A 175 4.67 8.11 -10.49
C LEU A 175 5.85 7.47 -9.72
N ALA A 176 7.00 8.16 -9.57
CA ALA A 176 8.12 7.66 -8.77
C ALA A 176 7.74 7.52 -7.27
N GLU A 177 6.71 8.24 -6.83
CA GLU A 177 6.17 8.12 -5.47
C GLU A 177 5.09 7.03 -5.34
N ASN A 178 4.70 6.38 -6.46
CA ASN A 178 3.78 5.25 -6.44
C ASN A 178 4.47 4.03 -5.82
N TYR A 179 4.34 3.92 -4.51
CA TYR A 179 5.08 3.01 -3.68
C TYR A 179 4.63 1.56 -3.89
N ASP A 180 5.61 0.66 -4.08
CA ASP A 180 5.36 -0.78 -4.14
C ASP A 180 5.10 -1.33 -2.74
N LEU A 181 3.97 -1.99 -2.59
CA LEU A 181 3.57 -2.63 -1.35
C LEU A 181 4.26 -3.99 -1.19
N GLU A 182 4.50 -4.36 0.04
CA GLU A 182 4.97 -5.68 0.44
C GLU A 182 3.90 -6.40 1.29
N PRO A 183 3.95 -7.73 1.38
CA PRO A 183 3.06 -8.48 2.26
C PRO A 183 3.10 -7.95 3.70
N ASN A 184 1.93 -7.94 4.33
CA ASN A 184 1.69 -7.41 5.68
C ASN A 184 1.80 -5.89 5.83
N ASP A 185 1.95 -5.13 4.73
CA ASP A 185 1.82 -3.68 4.80
C ASP A 185 0.41 -3.28 5.25
N LEU A 186 0.34 -2.22 6.04
CA LEU A 186 -0.88 -1.54 6.40
C LEU A 186 -0.99 -0.23 5.64
N VAL A 187 -1.98 -0.12 4.78
CA VAL A 187 -2.35 1.10 4.05
C VAL A 187 -3.51 1.76 4.78
N TYR A 188 -3.33 2.99 5.21
CA TYR A 188 -4.35 3.74 5.91
C TYR A 188 -4.66 5.05 5.18
N VAL A 189 -5.92 5.23 4.81
CA VAL A 189 -6.44 6.46 4.22
C VAL A 189 -7.12 7.28 5.31
N GLU A 190 -6.56 8.43 5.61
CA GLU A 190 -7.11 9.33 6.63
C GLU A 190 -8.39 10.00 6.09
N ARG A 191 -9.20 10.52 7.01
CA ARG A 191 -10.30 11.40 6.61
C ARG A 191 -9.72 12.71 6.08
N TYR A 192 -10.41 13.36 5.14
CA TYR A 192 -10.03 14.71 4.72
C TYR A 192 -9.98 15.68 5.91
N PRO A 193 -9.04 16.63 5.94
CA PRO A 193 -8.99 17.68 6.95
C PRO A 193 -10.25 18.54 6.86
N ARG A 194 -10.71 19.04 7.99
CA ARG A 194 -11.96 19.82 8.12
C ARG A 194 -11.75 21.05 8.98
N PHE A 195 -12.64 22.01 8.83
CA PHE A 195 -12.75 23.19 9.69
C PHE A 195 -14.21 23.47 10.02
N TYR A 196 -14.44 24.37 10.93
CA TYR A 196 -15.76 24.70 11.44
C TYR A 196 -15.99 26.20 11.28
N ILE A 197 -17.22 26.60 10.92
CA ILE A 197 -17.63 27.99 10.91
C ILE A 197 -18.89 28.17 11.76
N TYR A 198 -18.91 29.21 12.60
CA TYR A 198 -20.10 29.58 13.35
C TYR A 198 -20.16 31.10 13.57
N GLY A 199 -21.30 31.59 14.10
CA GLY A 199 -21.62 33.01 14.28
C GLY A 199 -22.44 33.55 13.11
N GLU A 200 -22.22 34.82 12.73
CA GLU A 200 -22.98 35.52 11.69
C GLU A 200 -22.55 35.12 10.27
N VAL A 201 -22.79 33.87 9.92
CA VAL A 201 -22.53 33.24 8.61
C VAL A 201 -23.80 32.58 8.10
N GLN A 202 -24.01 32.55 6.77
CA GLN A 202 -25.23 32.03 6.14
C GLN A 202 -25.48 30.56 6.45
N ARG A 203 -24.43 29.74 6.44
CA ARG A 203 -24.47 28.31 6.71
C ARG A 203 -23.38 27.93 7.71
N PRO A 204 -23.68 28.00 9.03
CA PRO A 204 -22.78 27.51 10.04
C PRO A 204 -22.67 25.98 9.93
N GLY A 205 -21.48 25.42 10.19
CA GLY A 205 -21.28 23.99 10.11
C GLY A 205 -19.82 23.56 9.98
N VAL A 206 -19.67 22.32 9.53
CA VAL A 206 -18.38 21.66 9.27
C VAL A 206 -18.14 21.57 7.79
N PHE A 207 -16.96 21.95 7.35
CA PHE A 207 -16.58 21.99 5.94
C PHE A 207 -15.26 21.27 5.70
N ARG A 208 -15.10 20.74 4.49
CA ARG A 208 -13.83 20.18 4.03
C ARG A 208 -12.80 21.31 3.89
N LEU A 209 -11.60 21.07 4.43
CA LEU A 209 -10.47 21.96 4.23
C LEU A 209 -9.72 21.54 2.97
N GLU A 210 -9.65 22.42 2.01
CA GLU A 210 -8.84 22.25 0.80
C GLU A 210 -7.40 22.75 1.02
N LYS A 211 -6.48 22.31 0.19
CA LYS A 211 -5.08 22.71 0.29
C LYS A 211 -4.94 24.22 0.09
N GLU A 212 -4.20 24.88 0.99
CA GLU A 212 -3.95 26.33 0.96
C GLU A 212 -5.21 27.21 1.01
N MET A 213 -6.31 26.69 1.59
CA MET A 213 -7.56 27.43 1.72
C MET A 213 -7.39 28.63 2.65
N THR A 214 -7.82 29.81 2.17
CA THR A 214 -7.83 31.05 2.95
C THR A 214 -9.13 31.21 3.73
N VAL A 215 -9.12 32.11 4.74
CA VAL A 215 -10.32 32.42 5.55
C VAL A 215 -11.47 32.91 4.70
N VAL A 216 -11.23 33.75 3.68
CA VAL A 216 -12.30 34.23 2.79
C VAL A 216 -12.89 33.08 1.95
N GLN A 217 -12.08 32.12 1.47
CA GLN A 217 -12.56 30.93 0.78
C GLN A 217 -13.37 30.03 1.70
N ALA A 218 -12.92 29.87 2.94
CA ALA A 218 -13.67 29.14 3.96
C ALA A 218 -15.03 29.80 4.25
N LEU A 219 -15.10 31.12 4.35
CA LEU A 219 -16.37 31.85 4.49
C LEU A 219 -17.29 31.65 3.27
N ALA A 220 -16.74 31.70 2.07
CA ALA A 220 -17.50 31.46 0.84
C ALA A 220 -18.13 30.04 0.86
N SER A 221 -17.40 29.03 1.36
CA SER A 221 -17.95 27.68 1.55
C SER A 221 -19.15 27.65 2.51
N GLY A 222 -19.15 28.52 3.53
CA GLY A 222 -20.27 28.79 4.45
C GLY A 222 -21.37 29.68 3.90
N GLY A 223 -21.30 30.08 2.62
CA GLY A 223 -22.27 30.97 1.99
C GLY A 223 -22.05 32.46 2.24
N GLY A 224 -20.92 32.84 2.83
CA GLY A 224 -20.58 34.21 3.21
C GLY A 224 -21.20 34.63 4.56
N ILE A 225 -20.97 35.91 4.93
CA ILE A 225 -21.52 36.49 6.16
C ILE A 225 -23.01 36.85 5.99
N THR A 226 -23.73 36.94 7.10
CA THR A 226 -25.10 37.47 7.13
C THR A 226 -25.11 39.01 7.00
N LEU A 227 -26.28 39.61 6.84
CA LEU A 227 -26.44 41.08 6.86
C LEU A 227 -25.97 41.71 8.19
N ARG A 228 -25.94 40.93 9.26
CA ARG A 228 -25.48 41.36 10.59
C ARG A 228 -24.00 41.04 10.84
N GLY A 229 -23.39 40.21 9.99
CA GLY A 229 -22.00 39.80 10.13
C GLY A 229 -20.98 40.85 9.73
N THR A 230 -19.78 40.75 10.23
CA THR A 230 -18.65 41.59 9.83
C THR A 230 -17.38 40.77 9.61
N GLU A 231 -16.66 41.10 8.53
CA GLU A 231 -15.32 40.54 8.28
C GLU A 231 -14.22 41.17 9.15
N ARG A 232 -14.57 42.24 9.89
CA ARG A 232 -13.61 42.90 10.77
C ARG A 232 -13.38 42.09 12.05
N ASN A 233 -12.10 41.86 12.40
CA ASN A 233 -11.70 41.13 13.62
C ASN A 233 -12.27 39.69 13.67
N MET A 234 -12.29 39.00 12.56
CA MET A 234 -12.58 37.56 12.52
C MET A 234 -11.61 36.80 13.43
N ARG A 235 -12.08 35.76 14.09
CA ARG A 235 -11.29 34.97 15.01
C ARG A 235 -11.29 33.50 14.63
N ILE A 236 -10.13 32.89 14.78
CA ILE A 236 -9.98 31.44 14.69
C ILE A 236 -9.61 30.91 16.09
N LYS A 237 -10.32 29.88 16.54
CA LYS A 237 -9.88 29.06 17.66
C LYS A 237 -9.08 27.89 17.08
N ARG A 238 -7.80 27.84 17.37
CA ARG A 238 -6.84 26.85 16.87
C ARG A 238 -6.14 26.19 18.06
N ARG A 239 -5.91 24.88 18.00
CA ARG A 239 -5.04 24.20 18.97
C ARG A 239 -3.60 24.30 18.49
N ASP A 240 -2.72 24.68 19.40
CA ASP A 240 -1.28 24.65 19.14
C ASP A 240 -0.72 23.22 19.23
N ALA A 241 0.57 23.05 18.96
CA ALA A 241 1.25 21.76 19.01
C ALA A 241 1.21 21.07 20.39
N SER A 242 0.96 21.84 21.47
CA SER A 242 0.78 21.32 22.83
C SER A 242 -0.69 20.97 23.15
N GLY A 243 -1.62 21.20 22.21
CA GLY A 243 -3.05 20.98 22.37
C GLY A 243 -3.81 22.11 23.07
N VAL A 244 -3.13 23.22 23.41
CA VAL A 244 -3.75 24.39 24.07
C VAL A 244 -4.54 25.19 23.04
N LEU A 245 -5.75 25.60 23.42
CA LEU A 245 -6.63 26.38 22.56
C LEU A 245 -6.17 27.85 22.54
N GLN A 246 -5.82 28.32 21.33
CA GLN A 246 -5.46 29.70 21.04
C GLN A 246 -6.62 30.39 20.33
N VAL A 247 -6.85 31.67 20.64
CA VAL A 247 -7.79 32.55 19.94
C VAL A 247 -7.00 33.54 19.11
N ILE A 248 -7.00 33.42 17.81
CA ILE A 248 -6.19 34.22 16.89
C ILE A 248 -7.11 35.14 16.09
N THR A 249 -6.79 36.43 16.04
CA THR A 249 -7.45 37.34 15.08
C THR A 249 -6.80 37.14 13.72
N VAL A 250 -7.63 36.96 12.70
CA VAL A 250 -7.19 36.60 11.34
C VAL A 250 -7.69 37.60 10.31
N ARG A 251 -6.97 37.63 9.20
CA ARG A 251 -7.32 38.39 7.97
C ARG A 251 -7.97 37.47 6.94
N PRO A 252 -8.67 38.02 5.94
CA PRO A 252 -9.29 37.22 4.86
C PRO A 252 -8.32 36.28 4.14
N ASP A 253 -7.06 36.72 3.95
CA ASP A 253 -6.04 35.97 3.19
C ASP A 253 -5.23 34.99 4.05
N ASP A 254 -5.44 34.95 5.37
CA ASP A 254 -4.75 34.01 6.25
C ASP A 254 -5.22 32.59 5.98
N LEU A 255 -4.30 31.61 6.12
CA LEU A 255 -4.59 30.20 5.85
C LEU A 255 -5.33 29.55 7.02
N VAL A 256 -6.36 28.80 6.66
CA VAL A 256 -7.11 27.92 7.55
C VAL A 256 -6.32 26.61 7.74
N GLN A 257 -6.34 26.06 8.96
CA GLN A 257 -5.74 24.78 9.28
C GLN A 257 -6.80 23.76 9.71
N SER A 258 -6.42 22.48 9.70
CA SER A 258 -7.30 21.42 10.18
C SER A 258 -7.77 21.68 11.60
N ASP A 259 -9.05 21.43 11.82
CA ASP A 259 -9.77 21.60 13.07
C ASP A 259 -9.87 23.06 13.57
N ASP A 260 -9.56 24.03 12.73
CA ASP A 260 -9.84 25.45 13.03
C ASP A 260 -11.35 25.66 13.19
N VAL A 261 -11.68 26.54 14.17
CA VAL A 261 -13.05 26.99 14.38
C VAL A 261 -13.12 28.49 14.11
N ILE A 262 -13.65 28.86 12.96
CA ILE A 262 -13.78 30.25 12.51
C ILE A 262 -15.02 30.85 13.15
N TYR A 263 -14.87 31.99 13.81
CA TYR A 263 -15.95 32.73 14.44
C TYR A 263 -16.19 34.09 13.76
N ILE A 264 -17.38 34.29 13.26
CA ILE A 264 -17.83 35.54 12.65
C ILE A 264 -18.68 36.30 13.64
N ARG A 265 -18.26 37.55 13.93
CA ARG A 265 -18.93 38.43 14.87
C ARG A 265 -20.09 39.16 14.22
N GLU A 266 -21.03 39.57 15.06
CA GLU A 266 -22.00 40.62 14.70
C GLU A 266 -21.31 41.95 14.50
N GLY A 267 -21.66 42.67 13.45
CA GLY A 267 -21.24 44.04 13.19
C GLY A 267 -21.96 45.00 14.17
N LEU A 268 -21.20 45.93 14.73
CA LEU A 268 -21.80 47.04 15.42
C LEU A 268 -22.27 48.03 14.36
N PHE A 269 -23.57 48.34 14.32
CA PHE A 269 -24.15 49.37 13.50
C PHE A 269 -23.81 50.76 14.00
#